data_49f4f130605918b56c12257abf40ff63
#
_entry.id   49f4f130605918b56c12257abf40ff63
#
_cell.length_a   1.000
_cell.length_b   1.000
_cell.length_c   1.000
_cell.angle_alpha   90.00
_cell.angle_beta   90.00
_cell.angle_gamma   90.00
#
_symmetry.space_group_name_H-M   'P 1'
#
loop_
_entity.id
_entity.type
_entity.pdbx_description
1 polymer ?
#
loop_
_entity_poly.entity_id
_entity_poly.type
_entity_poly.pdbx_seq_one_letter_code
_entity_poly.pdbx_strand_id
1 'polypeptide(L)'
;MEPIRPEFAPDPSLSREEMEALQREIAATATFSDDLPIDPLDPHTLVAGVDQGFSDGTATSAIVVTRGENVVERVHARVETEIPYIPGLLSFREGGAILAAFEKLETDPDIVLFDGSGRIHFREAGLATHIGVMLDVPAVGVAKNLLCGRPTESLADPLPEGTRIPIEADEEVTAPDGTVIGHAYQSRQYDSGNQYINPLYVSPGHRVSAETATDIVADCSAGYKLPEPTRLADSYAADVS
;
A
#
# COMPACT_ATOMS: atom_id res chain seq x y z
N MET A 1 11.47 -2.29 13.65
CA MET A 1 10.41 -1.25 13.88
C MET A 1 9.25 -1.88 14.63
N GLU A 2 8.86 -1.34 15.79
CA GLU A 2 7.77 -1.89 16.63
C GLU A 2 6.48 -1.05 16.48
N PRO A 3 5.28 -1.66 16.63
CA PRO A 3 4.02 -0.91 16.60
C PRO A 3 3.95 0.15 17.72
N ILE A 4 3.66 1.40 17.32
CA ILE A 4 3.42 2.51 18.27
C ILE A 4 1.98 2.47 18.79
N ARG A 5 1.06 1.92 17.98
CA ARG A 5 -0.36 1.75 18.33
C ARG A 5 -0.75 0.27 18.34
N PRO A 6 -0.31 -0.51 19.34
CA PRO A 6 -0.59 -1.95 19.40
C PRO A 6 -2.07 -2.29 19.58
N GLU A 7 -2.91 -1.33 20.01
CA GLU A 7 -4.36 -1.48 20.10
C GLU A 7 -5.04 -1.74 18.75
N PHE A 8 -4.38 -1.39 17.65
CA PHE A 8 -4.86 -1.65 16.29
C PHE A 8 -4.32 -2.95 15.68
N ALA A 9 -3.66 -3.81 16.49
CA ALA A 9 -3.10 -5.04 15.97
C ALA A 9 -4.16 -5.89 15.26
N PRO A 10 -3.86 -6.43 14.06
CA PRO A 10 -4.80 -7.28 13.34
C PRO A 10 -4.99 -8.58 14.11
N ASP A 11 -6.14 -8.71 14.77
CA ASP A 11 -6.52 -9.90 15.54
C ASP A 11 -7.45 -10.79 14.71
N PRO A 12 -7.01 -11.99 14.31
CA PRO A 12 -7.81 -12.92 13.53
C PRO A 12 -9.00 -13.50 14.30
N SER A 13 -9.05 -13.36 15.61
CA SER A 13 -10.15 -13.86 16.45
C SER A 13 -11.38 -12.96 16.46
N LEU A 14 -11.25 -11.71 15.97
CA LEU A 14 -12.35 -10.78 15.89
C LEU A 14 -13.43 -11.24 14.90
N SER A 15 -14.68 -10.99 15.23
CA SER A 15 -15.79 -11.09 14.29
C SER A 15 -15.64 -10.07 13.16
N ARG A 16 -16.31 -10.31 12.04
CA ARG A 16 -16.31 -9.36 10.93
C ARG A 16 -16.75 -7.95 11.36
N GLU A 17 -17.78 -7.85 12.20
CA GLU A 17 -18.30 -6.57 12.68
C GLU A 17 -17.25 -5.83 13.55
N GLU A 18 -16.52 -6.55 14.38
CA GLU A 18 -15.43 -5.99 15.19
C GLU A 18 -14.24 -5.55 14.32
N MET A 19 -13.84 -6.35 13.32
CA MET A 19 -12.81 -5.97 12.34
C MET A 19 -13.21 -4.68 11.59
N GLU A 20 -14.47 -4.58 11.15
CA GLU A 20 -14.99 -3.38 10.47
C GLU A 20 -15.09 -2.17 11.40
N ALA A 21 -15.38 -2.37 12.69
CA ALA A 21 -15.36 -1.29 13.69
C ALA A 21 -13.92 -0.79 13.91
N LEU A 22 -12.98 -1.70 14.07
CA LEU A 22 -11.56 -1.37 14.21
C LEU A 22 -11.04 -0.59 12.99
N GLN A 23 -11.43 -0.95 11.77
CA GLN A 23 -11.06 -0.20 10.58
C GLN A 23 -11.59 1.25 10.59
N ARG A 24 -12.79 1.51 11.15
CA ARG A 24 -13.30 2.88 11.29
C ARG A 24 -12.48 3.70 12.29
N GLU A 25 -12.00 3.08 13.38
CA GLU A 25 -11.13 3.73 14.36
C GLU A 25 -9.76 4.04 13.76
N ILE A 26 -9.21 3.11 12.98
CA ILE A 26 -7.95 3.31 12.25
C ILE A 26 -8.10 4.47 11.25
N ALA A 27 -9.18 4.49 10.46
CA ALA A 27 -9.43 5.57 9.50
C ALA A 27 -9.56 6.94 10.18
N ALA A 28 -10.23 7.00 11.35
CA ALA A 28 -10.35 8.22 12.15
C ALA A 28 -9.02 8.70 12.73
N THR A 29 -8.04 7.80 12.90
CA THR A 29 -6.69 8.09 13.39
C THR A 29 -5.73 8.44 12.26
N ALA A 30 -6.00 7.98 11.03
CA ALA A 30 -5.16 8.20 9.87
C ALA A 30 -5.09 9.69 9.49
N THR A 31 -3.93 10.12 9.03
CA THR A 31 -3.71 11.45 8.44
C THR A 31 -3.53 11.28 6.93
N PHE A 32 -4.48 11.81 6.13
CA PHE A 32 -4.45 11.76 4.66
C PHE A 32 -4.03 13.09 4.04
N SER A 33 -3.20 13.83 4.73
CA SER A 33 -2.50 15.04 4.30
C SER A 33 -1.03 14.91 4.60
N ASP A 34 -0.21 15.71 3.94
CA ASP A 34 1.23 15.64 4.12
C ASP A 34 1.64 16.06 5.53
N ASP A 35 2.26 15.15 6.23
CA ASP A 35 2.92 15.31 7.53
C ASP A 35 4.23 14.50 7.49
N LEU A 36 5.13 14.94 6.60
CA LEU A 36 6.40 14.29 6.32
C LEU A 36 7.54 15.04 7.03
N PRO A 37 8.39 14.35 7.80
CA PRO A 37 9.53 14.97 8.45
C PRO A 37 10.70 15.25 7.49
N ILE A 38 10.61 14.73 6.25
CA ILE A 38 11.66 14.78 5.23
C ILE A 38 11.05 15.14 3.87
N ASP A 39 11.89 15.51 2.90
CA ASP A 39 11.48 15.57 1.50
C ASP A 39 11.33 14.14 0.95
N PRO A 40 10.13 13.72 0.55
CA PRO A 40 9.91 12.35 0.07
C PRO A 40 10.63 12.03 -1.24
N LEU A 41 11.06 13.04 -2.00
CA LEU A 41 11.75 12.89 -3.28
C LEU A 41 13.26 13.13 -3.16
N ASP A 42 13.81 13.30 -1.95
CA ASP A 42 15.26 13.36 -1.74
C ASP A 42 15.89 12.00 -2.08
N PRO A 43 16.98 11.94 -2.88
CA PRO A 43 17.63 10.70 -3.27
C PRO A 43 18.23 9.92 -2.09
N HIS A 44 18.29 10.50 -0.90
CA HIS A 44 18.77 9.83 0.32
C HIS A 44 17.61 9.24 1.16
N THR A 45 16.35 9.54 0.81
CA THR A 45 15.18 8.99 1.47
C THR A 45 15.17 7.47 1.41
N LEU A 46 14.88 6.84 2.54
CA LEU A 46 14.77 5.39 2.67
C LEU A 46 13.33 4.97 2.37
N VAL A 47 13.14 4.26 1.27
CA VAL A 47 11.81 3.77 0.87
C VAL A 47 11.75 2.26 1.02
N ALA A 48 10.82 1.76 1.81
CA ALA A 48 10.54 0.34 1.91
C ALA A 48 9.42 -0.07 0.96
N GLY A 49 9.59 -1.17 0.24
CA GLY A 49 8.52 -1.89 -0.45
C GLY A 49 8.12 -3.11 0.36
N VAL A 50 6.82 -3.38 0.46
CA VAL A 50 6.25 -4.52 1.20
C VAL A 50 5.34 -5.31 0.28
N ASP A 51 5.57 -6.61 0.19
CA ASP A 51 4.74 -7.54 -0.57
C ASP A 51 4.50 -8.83 0.20
N GLN A 52 3.44 -9.57 -0.14
CA GLN A 52 3.02 -10.80 0.52
C GLN A 52 2.84 -11.96 -0.45
N GLY A 53 3.41 -13.10 -0.09
CA GLY A 53 3.14 -14.39 -0.71
C GLY A 53 2.30 -15.29 0.20
N PHE A 54 1.59 -16.24 -0.41
CA PHE A 54 0.82 -17.25 0.33
C PHE A 54 1.12 -18.64 -0.20
N SER A 55 1.47 -19.55 0.69
CA SER A 55 1.67 -20.96 0.38
C SER A 55 1.24 -21.81 1.57
N ASP A 56 0.44 -22.85 1.32
CA ASP A 56 0.07 -23.87 2.31
C ASP A 56 -0.41 -23.33 3.67
N GLY A 57 -1.26 -22.29 3.66
CA GLY A 57 -1.79 -21.67 4.88
C GLY A 57 -0.82 -20.74 5.60
N THR A 58 0.33 -20.45 5.01
CA THR A 58 1.34 -19.54 5.55
C THR A 58 1.38 -18.25 4.74
N ALA A 59 1.28 -17.11 5.41
CA ALA A 59 1.57 -15.81 4.86
C ALA A 59 3.06 -15.52 5.00
N THR A 60 3.71 -15.16 3.89
CA THR A 60 5.10 -14.69 3.86
C THR A 60 5.06 -13.20 3.54
N SER A 61 5.57 -12.35 4.43
CA SER A 61 5.78 -10.93 4.12
C SER A 61 7.25 -10.68 3.85
N ALA A 62 7.55 -10.01 2.75
CA ALA A 62 8.89 -9.57 2.35
C ALA A 62 8.94 -8.04 2.35
N ILE A 63 10.03 -7.50 2.91
CA ILE A 63 10.32 -6.07 2.93
C ILE A 63 11.67 -5.84 2.30
N VAL A 64 11.74 -4.89 1.36
CA VAL A 64 12.99 -4.43 0.76
C VAL A 64 13.10 -2.93 0.97
N VAL A 65 14.13 -2.50 1.69
CA VAL A 65 14.46 -1.08 1.89
C VAL A 65 15.46 -0.65 0.83
N THR A 66 15.17 0.47 0.18
CA THR A 66 16.02 1.07 -0.85
C THR A 66 16.41 2.49 -0.49
N ARG A 67 17.53 2.95 -1.03
CA ARG A 67 17.95 4.35 -1.08
C ARG A 67 18.31 4.67 -2.54
N GLY A 68 17.45 5.41 -3.22
CA GLY A 68 17.52 5.51 -4.67
C GLY A 68 17.50 4.13 -5.32
N GLU A 69 18.45 3.83 -6.21
CA GLU A 69 18.56 2.52 -6.89
C GLU A 69 19.22 1.41 -6.03
N ASN A 70 19.70 1.73 -4.83
CA ASN A 70 20.47 0.78 -4.02
C ASN A 70 19.58 0.11 -2.97
N VAL A 71 19.64 -1.23 -2.93
CA VAL A 71 19.05 -2.01 -1.84
C VAL A 71 19.92 -1.87 -0.59
N VAL A 72 19.31 -1.41 0.51
CA VAL A 72 19.97 -1.24 1.81
C VAL A 72 19.76 -2.47 2.68
N GLU A 73 18.53 -3.01 2.72
CA GLU A 73 18.16 -4.14 3.57
C GLU A 73 17.06 -4.98 2.93
N ARG A 74 17.04 -6.26 3.26
CA ARG A 74 15.95 -7.19 2.92
C ARG A 74 15.64 -8.07 4.12
N VAL A 75 14.38 -8.14 4.49
CA VAL A 75 13.91 -9.04 5.54
C VAL A 75 12.63 -9.74 5.09
N HIS A 76 12.33 -10.89 5.69
CA HIS A 76 11.04 -11.55 5.52
C HIS A 76 10.61 -12.22 6.82
N ALA A 77 9.31 -12.43 6.97
CA ALA A 77 8.73 -13.24 8.02
C ALA A 77 7.65 -14.15 7.46
N ARG A 78 7.44 -15.28 8.11
CA ARG A 78 6.41 -16.28 7.76
C ARG A 78 5.52 -16.48 8.98
N VAL A 79 4.21 -16.38 8.80
CA VAL A 79 3.21 -16.54 9.85
C VAL A 79 2.06 -17.40 9.32
N GLU A 80 1.64 -18.40 10.07
CA GLU A 80 0.44 -19.17 9.75
C GLU A 80 -0.78 -18.25 9.80
N THR A 81 -1.67 -18.37 8.81
CA THR A 81 -2.91 -17.59 8.77
C THR A 81 -4.09 -18.53 8.47
N GLU A 82 -5.12 -18.44 9.31
CA GLU A 82 -6.37 -19.19 9.16
C GLU A 82 -7.48 -18.35 8.50
N ILE A 83 -7.25 -17.05 8.33
CA ILE A 83 -8.25 -16.14 7.74
C ILE A 83 -8.29 -16.34 6.23
N PRO A 84 -9.46 -16.66 5.63
CA PRO A 84 -9.62 -16.70 4.20
C PRO A 84 -9.50 -15.29 3.60
N TYR A 85 -9.26 -15.22 2.29
CA TYR A 85 -9.31 -13.93 1.58
C TYR A 85 -10.75 -13.37 1.63
N ILE A 86 -10.91 -12.22 2.26
CA ILE A 86 -12.17 -11.46 2.32
C ILE A 86 -11.88 -10.05 1.82
N PRO A 87 -12.51 -9.61 0.71
CA PRO A 87 -12.36 -8.24 0.22
C PRO A 87 -12.65 -7.20 1.32
N GLY A 88 -11.74 -6.24 1.50
CA GLY A 88 -11.84 -5.23 2.54
C GLY A 88 -11.40 -5.66 3.95
N LEU A 89 -10.89 -6.89 4.15
CA LEU A 89 -10.32 -7.35 5.43
C LEU A 89 -8.91 -7.92 5.28
N LEU A 90 -8.20 -7.52 4.23
CA LEU A 90 -6.87 -8.04 3.89
C LEU A 90 -5.84 -7.85 5.00
N SER A 91 -5.87 -6.71 5.69
CA SER A 91 -4.95 -6.39 6.78
C SER A 91 -5.03 -7.37 7.96
N PHE A 92 -6.19 -7.97 8.23
CA PHE A 92 -6.33 -8.98 9.28
C PHE A 92 -5.71 -10.31 8.88
N ARG A 93 -5.68 -10.62 7.59
CA ARG A 93 -5.06 -11.82 7.06
C ARG A 93 -3.54 -11.71 6.95
N GLU A 94 -3.04 -10.56 6.55
CA GLU A 94 -1.63 -10.34 6.16
C GLU A 94 -0.83 -9.58 7.22
N GLY A 95 -1.50 -8.77 8.04
CA GLY A 95 -0.85 -7.84 8.95
C GLY A 95 0.07 -8.50 9.96
N GLY A 96 -0.26 -9.71 10.44
CA GLY A 96 0.62 -10.44 11.37
C GLY A 96 2.00 -10.76 10.76
N ALA A 97 2.04 -11.21 9.50
CA ALA A 97 3.30 -11.48 8.81
C ALA A 97 4.07 -10.19 8.49
N ILE A 98 3.34 -9.11 8.14
CA ILE A 98 3.93 -7.81 7.87
C ILE A 98 4.62 -7.27 9.14
N LEU A 99 3.93 -7.24 10.26
CA LEU A 99 4.49 -6.76 11.53
C LEU A 99 5.69 -7.58 11.97
N ALA A 100 5.61 -8.91 11.86
CA ALA A 100 6.73 -9.80 12.16
C ALA A 100 7.95 -9.57 11.22
N ALA A 101 7.74 -9.08 10.01
CA ALA A 101 8.82 -8.69 9.12
C ALA A 101 9.40 -7.33 9.53
N PHE A 102 8.56 -6.34 9.90
CA PHE A 102 9.03 -5.04 10.41
C PHE A 102 9.86 -5.16 11.68
N GLU A 103 9.53 -6.08 12.59
CA GLU A 103 10.33 -6.36 13.79
C GLU A 103 11.76 -6.81 13.49
N LYS A 104 12.02 -7.34 12.30
CA LYS A 104 13.35 -7.80 11.88
C LYS A 104 14.18 -6.72 11.20
N LEU A 105 13.59 -5.58 10.83
CA LEU A 105 14.33 -4.48 10.23
C LEU A 105 15.28 -3.84 11.23
N GLU A 106 16.54 -3.68 10.79
CA GLU A 106 17.56 -2.89 11.50
C GLU A 106 17.55 -1.42 11.02
N THR A 107 17.01 -1.17 9.83
CA THR A 107 16.87 0.16 9.22
C THR A 107 15.44 0.66 9.40
N ASP A 108 15.27 1.89 9.88
CA ASP A 108 13.96 2.55 9.93
C ASP A 108 13.72 3.26 8.58
N PRO A 109 12.75 2.80 7.75
CA PRO A 109 12.39 3.48 6.51
C PRO A 109 11.65 4.79 6.78
N ASP A 110 11.90 5.80 5.94
CA ASP A 110 11.21 7.09 5.98
C ASP A 110 9.79 7.01 5.40
N ILE A 111 9.60 6.10 4.42
CA ILE A 111 8.33 5.89 3.69
C ILE A 111 8.16 4.41 3.40
N VAL A 112 6.92 3.93 3.45
CA VAL A 112 6.60 2.52 3.15
C VAL A 112 5.55 2.43 2.02
N LEU A 113 5.88 1.68 0.96
CA LEU A 113 4.98 1.33 -0.14
C LEU A 113 4.47 -0.10 0.06
N PHE A 114 3.15 -0.28 0.14
CA PHE A 114 2.52 -1.60 0.31
C PHE A 114 1.88 -2.06 -1.00
N ASP A 115 2.07 -3.32 -1.40
CA ASP A 115 1.23 -3.97 -2.44
C ASP A 115 -0.17 -4.22 -1.85
N GLY A 116 -1.01 -3.21 -1.94
CA GLY A 116 -2.35 -3.18 -1.38
C GLY A 116 -2.90 -1.76 -1.31
N SER A 117 -4.18 -1.62 -0.99
CA SER A 117 -4.80 -0.30 -0.91
C SER A 117 -4.50 0.41 0.41
N GLY A 118 -4.49 1.75 0.34
CA GLY A 118 -4.57 2.64 1.50
C GLY A 118 -6.00 3.17 1.66
N ARG A 119 -6.20 4.47 1.39
CA ARG A 119 -7.51 5.15 1.49
C ARG A 119 -8.53 4.69 0.45
N ILE A 120 -8.11 4.12 -0.70
CA ILE A 120 -9.02 3.45 -1.65
C ILE A 120 -9.53 2.17 -0.99
N HIS A 121 -10.49 2.33 -0.09
CA HIS A 121 -11.06 1.26 0.71
C HIS A 121 -12.45 1.68 1.22
N PHE A 122 -13.39 0.74 1.38
CA PHE A 122 -14.75 1.00 1.83
C PHE A 122 -14.82 1.83 3.12
N ARG A 123 -13.90 1.60 4.05
CA ARG A 123 -13.76 2.28 5.35
C ARG A 123 -12.49 3.11 5.46
N GLU A 124 -11.91 3.54 4.32
CA GLU A 124 -10.65 4.31 4.23
C GLU A 124 -9.47 3.68 4.99
N ALA A 125 -9.56 2.40 5.34
CA ALA A 125 -8.59 1.66 6.14
C ALA A 125 -8.16 0.36 5.43
N GLY A 126 -7.54 0.50 4.27
CA GLY A 126 -6.88 -0.61 3.57
C GLY A 126 -5.57 -1.02 4.27
N LEU A 127 -4.83 -1.96 3.66
CA LEU A 127 -3.60 -2.51 4.22
C LEU A 127 -2.59 -1.43 4.60
N ALA A 128 -2.30 -0.52 3.65
CA ALA A 128 -1.31 0.55 3.87
C ALA A 128 -1.76 1.55 4.95
N THR A 129 -3.08 1.83 5.07
CA THR A 129 -3.59 2.69 6.14
C THR A 129 -3.48 2.00 7.48
N HIS A 130 -3.89 0.74 7.57
CA HIS A 130 -3.87 -0.01 8.82
C HIS A 130 -2.45 -0.11 9.39
N ILE A 131 -1.50 -0.60 8.60
CA ILE A 131 -0.12 -0.79 9.05
C ILE A 131 0.59 0.57 9.23
N GLY A 132 0.35 1.54 8.33
CA GLY A 132 0.92 2.89 8.44
C GLY A 132 0.51 3.59 9.74
N VAL A 133 -0.76 3.49 10.15
CA VAL A 133 -1.25 4.04 11.44
C VAL A 133 -0.64 3.30 12.62
N MET A 134 -0.53 1.96 12.56
CA MET A 134 0.06 1.18 13.64
C MET A 134 1.53 1.53 13.90
N LEU A 135 2.30 1.69 12.84
CA LEU A 135 3.73 2.00 12.90
C LEU A 135 4.02 3.51 13.01
N ASP A 136 2.99 4.36 12.80
CA ASP A 136 3.08 5.83 12.68
C ASP A 136 4.11 6.27 11.62
N VAL A 137 4.13 5.59 10.48
CA VAL A 137 5.05 5.83 9.38
C VAL A 137 4.31 6.36 8.15
N PRO A 138 4.90 7.30 7.37
CA PRO A 138 4.37 7.67 6.07
C PRO A 138 4.18 6.43 5.18
N ALA A 139 2.93 6.20 4.77
CA ALA A 139 2.53 4.96 4.10
C ALA A 139 1.72 5.22 2.84
N VAL A 140 2.01 4.47 1.79
CA VAL A 140 1.33 4.54 0.49
C VAL A 140 0.85 3.15 0.08
N GLY A 141 -0.39 3.04 -0.36
CA GLY A 141 -0.94 1.84 -0.97
C GLY A 141 -0.77 1.88 -2.49
N VAL A 142 -0.29 0.77 -3.05
CA VAL A 142 -0.08 0.58 -4.50
C VAL A 142 -0.81 -0.70 -4.91
N ALA A 143 -2.06 -0.58 -5.35
CA ALA A 143 -2.88 -1.72 -5.73
C ALA A 143 -2.90 -1.94 -7.25
N LYS A 144 -3.02 -3.20 -7.67
CA LYS A 144 -3.10 -3.62 -9.08
C LYS A 144 -4.52 -3.52 -9.64
N ASN A 145 -5.53 -3.41 -8.76
CA ASN A 145 -6.96 -3.32 -9.10
C ASN A 145 -7.66 -2.29 -8.22
N LEU A 146 -8.68 -1.61 -8.78
CA LEU A 146 -9.53 -0.70 -8.01
C LEU A 146 -10.46 -1.53 -7.10
N LEU A 147 -10.50 -1.18 -5.82
CA LEU A 147 -11.36 -1.84 -4.83
C LEU A 147 -12.73 -1.16 -4.72
N CYS A 148 -12.77 0.16 -4.69
CA CYS A 148 -13.96 1.00 -4.56
C CYS A 148 -13.63 2.42 -5.02
N GLY A 149 -14.63 3.30 -5.02
CA GLY A 149 -14.50 4.67 -5.51
C GLY A 149 -14.65 4.76 -7.03
N ARG A 150 -14.74 5.98 -7.51
CA ARG A 150 -15.06 6.30 -8.90
C ARG A 150 -13.94 7.09 -9.56
N PRO A 151 -13.33 6.60 -10.68
CA PRO A 151 -12.44 7.42 -11.51
C PRO A 151 -13.19 8.64 -12.06
N THR A 152 -12.56 9.82 -12.05
CA THR A 152 -13.13 11.05 -12.62
C THR A 152 -13.20 11.03 -14.14
N GLU A 153 -12.39 10.16 -14.78
CA GLU A 153 -12.34 9.95 -16.23
C GLU A 153 -12.39 8.45 -16.57
N SER A 154 -12.72 8.14 -17.85
CA SER A 154 -12.79 6.75 -18.29
C SER A 154 -11.42 6.07 -18.28
N LEU A 155 -11.36 4.84 -17.78
CA LEU A 155 -10.19 3.95 -17.85
C LEU A 155 -10.34 2.90 -18.97
N ALA A 156 -11.32 3.05 -19.89
CA ALA A 156 -11.62 2.06 -20.93
C ALA A 156 -10.54 1.99 -22.03
N ASP A 157 -9.86 3.11 -22.28
CA ASP A 157 -8.79 3.21 -23.27
C ASP A 157 -7.42 3.14 -22.58
N PRO A 158 -6.38 2.63 -23.27
CA PRO A 158 -5.02 2.65 -22.78
C PRO A 158 -4.56 4.08 -22.47
N LEU A 159 -4.12 4.31 -21.23
CA LEU A 159 -3.64 5.61 -20.79
C LEU A 159 -2.18 5.80 -21.21
N PRO A 160 -1.78 7.01 -21.64
CA PRO A 160 -0.37 7.37 -21.80
C PRO A 160 0.40 7.23 -20.47
N GLU A 161 1.68 6.82 -20.57
CA GLU A 161 2.58 6.78 -19.40
C GLU A 161 2.64 8.15 -18.71
N GLY A 162 2.63 8.16 -17.37
CA GLY A 162 2.59 9.37 -16.55
C GLY A 162 1.19 9.93 -16.27
N THR A 163 0.14 9.39 -16.94
CA THR A 163 -1.24 9.86 -16.70
C THR A 163 -1.67 9.56 -15.27
N ARG A 164 -2.35 10.54 -14.65
CA ARG A 164 -2.97 10.44 -13.30
C ARG A 164 -4.43 10.80 -13.42
N ILE A 165 -5.33 9.89 -13.05
CA ILE A 165 -6.77 10.13 -13.00
C ILE A 165 -7.21 10.03 -11.56
N PRO A 166 -7.79 11.09 -10.98
CA PRO A 166 -8.28 11.05 -9.61
C PRO A 166 -9.35 9.96 -9.42
N ILE A 167 -9.27 9.29 -8.27
CA ILE A 167 -10.31 8.39 -7.78
C ILE A 167 -11.03 9.12 -6.66
N GLU A 168 -12.32 9.37 -6.85
CA GLU A 168 -13.18 9.98 -5.86
C GLU A 168 -13.94 8.94 -5.05
N ALA A 169 -14.19 9.26 -3.79
CA ALA A 169 -15.13 8.50 -2.97
C ALA A 169 -16.53 8.54 -3.60
N ASP A 170 -17.23 7.42 -3.51
CA ASP A 170 -18.61 7.24 -3.92
C ASP A 170 -19.43 6.69 -2.75
N GLU A 171 -20.64 6.21 -3.00
CA GLU A 171 -21.57 5.69 -1.98
C GLU A 171 -21.05 4.46 -1.22
N GLU A 172 -20.03 3.76 -1.74
CA GLU A 172 -19.42 2.59 -1.08
C GLU A 172 -18.33 2.97 -0.06
N VAL A 173 -17.82 4.23 -0.11
CA VAL A 173 -16.73 4.71 0.73
C VAL A 173 -17.25 5.59 1.86
N THR A 174 -16.68 5.48 3.05
CA THR A 174 -17.09 6.30 4.20
C THR A 174 -16.70 7.78 4.10
N ALA A 175 -15.74 8.13 3.26
CA ALA A 175 -15.42 9.53 2.96
C ALA A 175 -16.61 10.26 2.32
N PRO A 176 -16.72 11.60 2.47
CA PRO A 176 -17.72 12.37 1.74
C PRO A 176 -17.61 12.17 0.23
N ASP A 177 -18.76 12.05 -0.46
CA ASP A 177 -18.82 11.89 -1.93
C ASP A 177 -18.00 12.97 -2.65
N GLY A 178 -17.22 12.58 -3.65
CA GLY A 178 -16.33 13.46 -4.40
C GLY A 178 -14.98 13.78 -3.71
N THR A 179 -14.72 13.22 -2.52
CA THR A 179 -13.39 13.33 -1.91
C THR A 179 -12.38 12.52 -2.71
N VAL A 180 -11.27 13.14 -3.13
CA VAL A 180 -10.16 12.40 -3.79
C VAL A 180 -9.50 11.48 -2.77
N ILE A 181 -9.57 10.15 -3.02
CA ILE A 181 -9.03 9.11 -2.15
C ILE A 181 -7.77 8.44 -2.72
N GLY A 182 -7.37 8.81 -3.92
CA GLY A 182 -6.17 8.32 -4.60
C GLY A 182 -6.22 8.61 -6.09
N HIS A 183 -5.33 7.96 -6.86
CA HIS A 183 -5.24 8.10 -8.32
C HIS A 183 -5.12 6.75 -9.01
N ALA A 184 -5.71 6.65 -10.21
CA ALA A 184 -5.28 5.68 -11.20
C ALA A 184 -4.03 6.28 -11.90
N TYR A 185 -2.87 5.67 -11.68
CA TYR A 185 -1.58 6.14 -12.20
C TYR A 185 -1.01 5.18 -13.23
N GLN A 186 -0.78 5.66 -14.44
CA GLN A 186 -0.14 4.89 -15.51
C GLN A 186 1.38 4.98 -15.40
N SER A 187 1.97 4.12 -14.58
CA SER A 187 3.41 4.12 -14.32
C SER A 187 4.26 3.66 -15.50
N ARG A 188 3.69 2.82 -16.38
CA ARG A 188 4.35 2.28 -17.57
C ARG A 188 3.34 1.97 -18.66
N GLN A 189 3.71 2.18 -19.94
CA GLN A 189 2.91 1.79 -21.10
C GLN A 189 3.76 1.23 -22.23
N TYR A 190 3.17 0.36 -23.06
CA TYR A 190 3.82 -0.12 -24.27
C TYR A 190 3.66 0.88 -25.42
N ASP A 191 4.69 1.03 -26.25
CA ASP A 191 4.62 1.76 -27.52
C ASP A 191 3.91 0.98 -28.62
N SER A 192 2.94 0.13 -28.28
CA SER A 192 2.27 -0.81 -29.16
C SER A 192 0.76 -0.75 -29.00
N GLY A 193 0.02 -0.61 -30.11
CA GLY A 193 -1.43 -0.59 -30.08
C GLY A 193 -2.12 -1.94 -29.76
N ASN A 194 -1.37 -3.04 -29.67
CA ASN A 194 -1.91 -4.39 -29.44
C ASN A 194 -1.69 -4.92 -28.02
N GLN A 195 -0.93 -4.23 -27.21
CA GLN A 195 -0.66 -4.58 -25.81
C GLN A 195 -0.75 -3.31 -24.97
N TYR A 196 -1.32 -3.41 -23.79
CA TYR A 196 -1.38 -2.31 -22.83
C TYR A 196 -1.20 -2.81 -21.41
N ILE A 197 -0.73 -1.91 -20.56
CA ILE A 197 -0.59 -2.12 -19.12
C ILE A 197 -1.71 -1.35 -18.43
N ASN A 198 -2.47 -2.00 -17.56
CA ASN A 198 -3.45 -1.33 -16.69
C ASN A 198 -2.75 -0.41 -15.71
N PRO A 199 -3.35 0.72 -15.32
CA PRO A 199 -2.80 1.61 -14.32
C PRO A 199 -2.64 0.91 -12.97
N LEU A 200 -1.83 1.50 -12.09
CA LEU A 200 -1.83 1.23 -10.67
C LEU A 200 -2.86 2.12 -9.99
N TYR A 201 -3.41 1.66 -8.87
CA TYR A 201 -4.29 2.46 -8.01
C TYR A 201 -3.50 2.85 -6.77
N VAL A 202 -3.03 4.10 -6.78
CA VAL A 202 -2.19 4.68 -5.73
C VAL A 202 -3.07 5.45 -4.76
N SER A 203 -2.93 5.17 -3.48
CA SER A 203 -3.69 5.86 -2.44
C SER A 203 -2.87 6.15 -1.19
N PRO A 204 -3.11 7.28 -0.50
CA PRO A 204 -2.47 7.54 0.77
C PRO A 204 -2.85 6.48 1.80
N GLY A 205 -1.89 6.03 2.58
CA GLY A 205 -2.09 5.17 3.74
C GLY A 205 -2.12 5.99 5.03
N HIS A 206 -1.04 6.71 5.33
CA HIS A 206 -0.89 7.54 6.52
C HIS A 206 0.14 8.63 6.28
N ARG A 207 -0.09 9.85 6.79
CA ARG A 207 0.81 11.01 6.79
C ARG A 207 1.24 11.52 5.40
N VAL A 208 0.51 11.15 4.35
CA VAL A 208 0.71 11.61 2.98
C VAL A 208 -0.62 11.99 2.33
N SER A 209 -0.60 12.93 1.40
CA SER A 209 -1.73 13.27 0.55
C SER A 209 -1.82 12.32 -0.66
N ALA A 210 -2.94 12.32 -1.38
CA ALA A 210 -3.11 11.52 -2.60
C ALA A 210 -2.12 11.95 -3.71
N GLU A 211 -1.85 13.24 -3.84
CA GLU A 211 -0.88 13.77 -4.79
C GLU A 211 0.53 13.32 -4.45
N THR A 212 0.98 13.56 -3.22
CA THR A 212 2.32 13.19 -2.76
C THR A 212 2.54 11.68 -2.81
N ALA A 213 1.53 10.88 -2.46
CA ALA A 213 1.59 9.41 -2.62
C ALA A 213 1.89 9.02 -4.08
N THR A 214 1.26 9.71 -5.04
CA THR A 214 1.48 9.43 -6.46
C THR A 214 2.83 9.95 -6.94
N ASP A 215 3.32 11.07 -6.43
CA ASP A 215 4.66 11.59 -6.72
C ASP A 215 5.75 10.61 -6.24
N ILE A 216 5.62 10.07 -5.04
CA ILE A 216 6.53 9.05 -4.48
C ILE A 216 6.56 7.81 -5.36
N VAL A 217 5.39 7.30 -5.78
CA VAL A 217 5.30 6.13 -6.66
C VAL A 217 5.92 6.42 -8.03
N ALA A 218 5.73 7.62 -8.57
CA ALA A 218 6.32 8.03 -9.83
C ALA A 218 7.85 8.12 -9.76
N ASP A 219 8.39 8.69 -8.69
CA ASP A 219 9.84 8.80 -8.45
C ASP A 219 10.50 7.41 -8.29
N CYS A 220 9.82 6.49 -7.60
CA CYS A 220 10.28 5.11 -7.44
C CYS A 220 10.12 4.24 -8.71
N SER A 221 9.59 4.77 -9.82
CA SER A 221 9.38 4.00 -11.05
C SER A 221 10.68 3.83 -11.84
N ALA A 222 11.09 2.59 -12.11
CA ALA A 222 12.32 2.24 -12.82
C ALA A 222 12.06 1.52 -14.15
N GLY A 223 11.04 1.98 -14.91
CA GLY A 223 10.69 1.41 -16.22
C GLY A 223 9.85 0.12 -16.15
N TYR A 224 9.40 -0.27 -14.97
CA TYR A 224 8.44 -1.35 -14.73
C TYR A 224 7.06 -0.79 -14.34
N LYS A 225 6.04 -1.67 -14.32
CA LYS A 225 4.71 -1.29 -13.83
C LYS A 225 4.73 -0.94 -12.35
N LEU A 226 5.31 -1.83 -11.52
CA LEU A 226 5.44 -1.60 -10.08
C LEU A 226 6.61 -0.65 -9.80
N PRO A 227 6.49 0.23 -8.79
CA PRO A 227 7.64 0.98 -8.29
C PRO A 227 8.71 0.03 -7.76
N GLU A 228 9.97 0.41 -7.89
CA GLU A 228 11.10 -0.49 -7.68
C GLU A 228 11.12 -1.15 -6.30
N PRO A 229 10.85 -0.45 -5.16
CA PRO A 229 10.84 -1.09 -3.86
C PRO A 229 9.80 -2.23 -3.75
N THR A 230 8.57 -2.02 -4.24
CA THR A 230 7.53 -3.07 -4.22
C THR A 230 7.82 -4.19 -5.22
N ARG A 231 8.36 -3.87 -6.40
CA ARG A 231 8.79 -4.88 -7.37
C ARG A 231 9.87 -5.81 -6.82
N LEU A 232 10.84 -5.24 -6.09
CA LEU A 232 11.89 -6.02 -5.42
C LEU A 232 11.33 -6.86 -4.26
N ALA A 233 10.34 -6.34 -3.53
CA ALA A 233 9.66 -7.08 -2.47
C ALA A 233 8.85 -8.25 -3.05
N ASP A 234 8.09 -8.05 -4.15
CA ASP A 234 7.34 -9.07 -4.89
C ASP A 234 8.27 -10.22 -5.33
N SER A 235 9.40 -9.88 -5.96
CA SER A 235 10.40 -10.87 -6.35
C SER A 235 10.98 -11.62 -5.15
N TYR A 236 11.30 -10.91 -4.07
CA TYR A 236 11.86 -11.51 -2.86
C TYR A 236 10.84 -12.38 -2.12
N ALA A 237 9.57 -11.97 -2.06
CA ALA A 237 8.50 -12.79 -1.48
C ALA A 237 8.36 -14.12 -2.23
N ALA A 238 8.42 -14.11 -3.56
CA ALA A 238 8.37 -15.33 -4.37
C ALA A 238 9.56 -16.28 -4.12
N ASP A 239 10.75 -15.73 -3.84
CA ASP A 239 11.96 -16.51 -3.58
C ASP A 239 11.95 -17.20 -2.19
N VAL A 240 11.19 -16.64 -1.22
CA VAL A 240 11.21 -17.09 0.21
C VAL A 240 9.88 -17.69 0.69
N SER A 241 8.87 -17.82 -0.20
CA SER A 241 7.54 -18.40 0.10
C SER A 241 7.53 -19.93 0.13
#